data_cf40fbdfb0b76acc511a7a63af823ad2
#
_entry.id   cf40fbdfb0b76acc511a7a63af823ad2
#
_cell.length_a   1.000
_cell.length_b   1.000
_cell.length_c   1.000
_cell.angle_alpha   90.00
_cell.angle_beta   90.00
_cell.angle_gamma   90.00
#
_symmetry.space_group_name_H-M   'P 1'
#
loop_
_entity.id
_entity.type
_entity.pdbx_description
1 polymer ?
#
loop_
_entity_poly.entity_id
_entity_poly.type
_entity_poly.pdbx_seq_one_letter_code
_entity_poly.pdbx_strand_id
1 'polypeptide(L)'
;MASSQFPSAWLGLVVAVATGVASAAPVDLDAVAKGAVWMMHLDMDAVRDSSVMRQAYERAARMHPHLEKMMQMAAGMAGMDPRKDLHGITAYGLDTDKHNAVVIVRAKANREFLEKMVQKAPDHASVEHGRHTLHRWTHKGWKRSQGQPVVGAFFRDDVMVFARTEAQVKAALDVLDGDAAGTGTGGPLAGRVRPGSILVARAAEVDPDTKCPVLKQGRSFRVAMGEHEGQSFYRARLDMKSDNAADEVQNVVQGFASMVRLRWGDEAAAMKLLSGLEVDTRGETCMISWDAPAEGVWDVVEKAADAWEKRQRQWNRMRGGRGGCEHCGRDGCDGCAEGRCPLQGKGGSGQDKDRGALRDDEF
;
A
#
# COMPACT_ATOMS: atom_id res chain seq x y z
N MET A 1 15.21 -7.38 -18.73
CA MET A 1 14.20 -7.91 -17.80
C MET A 1 14.26 -7.10 -16.52
N ALA A 2 13.55 -5.98 -16.48
CA ALA A 2 13.52 -5.09 -15.31
C ALA A 2 12.41 -5.59 -14.38
N SER A 3 12.79 -6.11 -13.23
CA SER A 3 11.87 -6.52 -12.17
C SER A 3 11.15 -5.29 -11.63
N SER A 4 9.85 -5.18 -11.90
CA SER A 4 8.95 -4.21 -11.28
C SER A 4 8.81 -4.56 -9.80
N GLN A 5 9.67 -4.01 -8.96
CA GLN A 5 9.46 -4.01 -7.52
C GLN A 5 8.40 -2.94 -7.20
N PHE A 6 7.15 -3.35 -7.04
CA PHE A 6 6.19 -2.58 -6.23
C PHE A 6 6.83 -2.32 -4.87
N PRO A 7 6.73 -1.11 -4.33
CA PRO A 7 7.31 -0.83 -3.03
C PRO A 7 6.55 -1.63 -1.97
N SER A 8 7.15 -2.73 -1.54
CA SER A 8 6.68 -3.65 -0.49
C SER A 8 6.50 -3.00 0.89
N ALA A 9 6.81 -1.72 1.03
CA ALA A 9 6.67 -0.96 2.27
C ALA A 9 5.21 -0.62 2.63
N TRP A 10 4.30 -0.55 1.66
CA TRP A 10 2.89 -0.24 1.92
C TRP A 10 2.08 -1.48 2.32
N LEU A 11 2.44 -2.66 1.82
CA LEU A 11 1.82 -3.92 2.25
C LEU A 11 2.21 -4.32 3.68
N GLY A 12 3.39 -3.92 4.14
CA GLY A 12 3.84 -4.17 5.51
C GLY A 12 3.05 -3.39 6.58
N LEU A 13 2.46 -2.23 6.24
CA LEU A 13 1.68 -1.43 7.18
C LEU A 13 0.24 -1.94 7.38
N VAL A 14 -0.33 -2.60 6.37
CA VAL A 14 -1.72 -3.08 6.40
C VAL A 14 -1.91 -4.30 7.31
N VAL A 15 -0.86 -5.07 7.59
CA VAL A 15 -0.95 -6.34 8.35
C VAL A 15 -0.93 -6.14 9.87
N ALA A 16 -0.75 -4.91 10.38
CA ALA A 16 -0.34 -4.70 11.77
C ALA A 16 -1.46 -4.32 12.77
N VAL A 17 -2.74 -4.51 12.44
CA VAL A 17 -3.82 -3.96 13.32
C VAL A 17 -4.87 -5.00 13.70
N ALA A 18 -5.00 -5.32 14.96
CA ALA A 18 -6.19 -5.99 15.52
C ALA A 18 -6.43 -5.69 16.99
N THR A 19 -7.69 -5.48 17.32
CA THR A 19 -8.45 -5.47 18.58
C THR A 19 -8.55 -4.16 19.37
N GLY A 20 -9.74 -3.58 19.35
CA GLY A 20 -10.23 -2.53 20.24
C GLY A 20 -11.52 -1.95 19.65
N VAL A 21 -12.59 -1.88 20.43
CA VAL A 21 -13.85 -1.24 20.00
C VAL A 21 -13.56 0.23 19.72
N ALA A 22 -13.30 0.55 18.48
CA ALA A 22 -13.02 1.89 18.01
C ALA A 22 -14.19 2.34 17.13
N SER A 23 -14.59 3.59 17.28
CA SER A 23 -15.53 4.25 16.38
C SER A 23 -14.91 4.26 14.98
N ALA A 24 -15.54 3.60 14.02
CA ALA A 24 -15.10 3.61 12.62
C ALA A 24 -14.80 5.05 12.19
N ALA A 25 -13.69 5.24 11.50
CA ALA A 25 -13.33 6.51 10.88
C ALA A 25 -13.63 6.45 9.36
N PRO A 26 -14.91 6.45 8.94
CA PRO A 26 -15.27 6.37 7.54
C PRO A 26 -14.66 7.56 6.78
N VAL A 27 -14.46 7.39 5.49
CA VAL A 27 -13.97 8.47 4.65
C VAL A 27 -14.85 9.71 4.81
N ASP A 28 -14.20 10.82 5.14
CA ASP A 28 -14.82 12.14 5.21
C ASP A 28 -14.55 12.87 3.89
N LEU A 29 -15.56 12.92 3.02
CA LEU A 29 -15.45 13.56 1.73
C LEU A 29 -15.44 15.10 1.85
N ASP A 30 -15.92 15.66 2.94
CA ASP A 30 -15.86 17.10 3.21
C ASP A 30 -14.44 17.54 3.56
N ALA A 31 -13.59 16.63 4.04
CA ALA A 31 -12.16 16.89 4.26
C ALA A 31 -11.31 16.81 2.98
N VAL A 32 -11.87 16.35 1.86
CA VAL A 32 -11.20 16.27 0.55
C VAL A 32 -11.55 17.51 -0.26
N ALA A 33 -10.55 18.26 -0.75
CA ALA A 33 -10.78 19.46 -1.52
C ALA A 33 -11.68 19.23 -2.74
N LYS A 34 -12.62 20.13 -3.03
CA LYS A 34 -13.60 20.01 -4.11
C LYS A 34 -12.98 19.82 -5.50
N GLY A 35 -11.78 20.39 -5.72
CA GLY A 35 -11.04 20.24 -6.97
C GLY A 35 -10.17 18.97 -7.06
N ALA A 36 -10.24 18.06 -6.09
CA ALA A 36 -9.47 16.83 -6.12
C ALA A 36 -9.88 15.96 -7.33
N VAL A 37 -8.89 15.49 -8.08
CA VAL A 37 -9.08 14.61 -9.24
C VAL A 37 -8.92 13.13 -8.88
N TRP A 38 -8.28 12.82 -7.77
CA TRP A 38 -8.24 11.48 -7.19
C TRP A 38 -8.19 11.53 -5.68
N MET A 39 -8.65 10.45 -5.06
CA MET A 39 -8.53 10.21 -3.63
C MET A 39 -8.37 8.73 -3.33
N MET A 40 -7.72 8.44 -2.22
CA MET A 40 -7.65 7.12 -1.60
C MET A 40 -7.84 7.27 -0.09
N HIS A 41 -8.64 6.40 0.50
CA HIS A 41 -8.83 6.32 1.94
C HIS A 41 -8.61 4.91 2.43
N LEU A 42 -7.87 4.77 3.51
CA LEU A 42 -7.67 3.54 4.26
C LEU A 42 -8.28 3.72 5.65
N ASP A 43 -9.34 2.96 5.94
CA ASP A 43 -9.99 2.93 7.25
C ASP A 43 -9.33 1.85 8.12
N MET A 44 -8.56 2.29 9.10
CA MET A 44 -7.80 1.41 9.99
C MET A 44 -8.68 0.78 11.06
N ASP A 45 -9.82 1.39 11.37
CA ASP A 45 -10.81 0.80 12.26
C ASP A 45 -11.51 -0.36 11.56
N ALA A 46 -11.92 -0.19 10.31
CA ALA A 46 -12.45 -1.28 9.50
C ALA A 46 -11.44 -2.41 9.27
N VAL A 47 -10.13 -2.10 9.16
CA VAL A 47 -9.06 -3.12 9.15
C VAL A 47 -9.09 -3.94 10.43
N ARG A 48 -9.20 -3.29 11.60
CA ARG A 48 -9.23 -3.96 12.91
C ARG A 48 -10.48 -4.84 13.09
N ASP A 49 -11.60 -4.37 12.59
CA ASP A 49 -12.88 -5.06 12.69
C ASP A 49 -12.99 -6.26 11.72
N SER A 50 -12.20 -6.24 10.64
CA SER A 50 -12.20 -7.32 9.65
C SER A 50 -11.65 -8.63 10.22
N SER A 51 -12.42 -9.70 10.08
CA SER A 51 -12.01 -11.05 10.50
C SER A 51 -10.87 -11.58 9.63
N VAL A 52 -10.89 -11.29 8.33
CA VAL A 52 -9.83 -11.69 7.39
C VAL A 52 -8.51 -10.99 7.74
N MET A 53 -8.56 -9.68 8.00
CA MET A 53 -7.35 -8.91 8.32
C MET A 53 -6.76 -9.30 9.66
N ARG A 54 -7.60 -9.58 10.66
CA ARG A 54 -7.17 -10.08 11.98
C ARG A 54 -6.43 -11.42 11.86
N GLN A 55 -7.00 -12.38 11.14
CA GLN A 55 -6.38 -13.69 10.91
C GLN A 55 -5.06 -13.56 10.10
N ALA A 56 -5.04 -12.65 9.10
CA ALA A 56 -3.83 -12.35 8.34
C ALA A 56 -2.71 -11.80 9.24
N TYR A 57 -3.04 -10.89 10.16
CA TYR A 57 -2.09 -10.36 11.15
C TYR A 57 -1.57 -11.44 12.09
N GLU A 58 -2.45 -12.26 12.67
CA GLU A 58 -2.08 -13.35 13.56
C GLU A 58 -1.14 -14.35 12.88
N ARG A 59 -1.41 -14.68 11.60
CA ARG A 59 -0.52 -15.52 10.80
C ARG A 59 0.85 -14.85 10.59
N ALA A 60 0.86 -13.57 10.21
CA ALA A 60 2.10 -12.82 10.00
C ALA A 60 2.94 -12.73 11.29
N ALA A 61 2.31 -12.52 12.44
CA ALA A 61 2.98 -12.49 13.74
C ALA A 61 3.60 -13.85 14.12
N ARG A 62 2.91 -14.96 13.82
CA ARG A 62 3.47 -16.31 14.00
C ARG A 62 4.67 -16.57 13.10
N MET A 63 4.65 -16.09 11.86
CA MET A 63 5.72 -16.31 10.89
C MET A 63 6.92 -15.40 11.11
N HIS A 64 6.69 -14.20 11.63
CA HIS A 64 7.70 -13.16 11.82
C HIS A 64 7.73 -12.72 13.30
N PRO A 65 8.41 -13.48 14.20
CA PRO A 65 8.46 -13.13 15.62
C PRO A 65 9.02 -11.74 15.93
N HIS A 66 9.73 -11.14 14.96
CA HIS A 66 10.26 -9.78 15.09
C HIS A 66 9.22 -8.69 14.75
N LEU A 67 8.06 -9.07 14.19
CA LEU A 67 7.02 -8.12 13.79
C LEU A 67 6.54 -7.28 14.96
N GLU A 68 6.28 -7.92 16.09
CA GLU A 68 5.85 -7.24 17.32
C GLU A 68 6.89 -6.22 17.79
N LYS A 69 8.18 -6.58 17.79
CA LYS A 69 9.27 -5.67 18.14
C LYS A 69 9.38 -4.50 17.18
N MET A 70 9.21 -4.74 15.88
CA MET A 70 9.20 -3.68 14.86
C MET A 70 8.02 -2.71 15.09
N MET A 71 6.84 -3.25 15.43
CA MET A 71 5.67 -2.42 15.72
C MET A 71 5.86 -1.58 16.98
N GLN A 72 6.47 -2.15 18.05
CA GLN A 72 6.81 -1.40 19.26
C GLN A 72 7.84 -0.29 18.98
N MET A 73 8.84 -0.56 18.14
CA MET A 73 9.79 0.47 17.71
C MET A 73 9.09 1.58 16.91
N ALA A 74 8.22 1.22 15.97
CA ALA A 74 7.44 2.19 15.20
C ALA A 74 6.55 3.04 16.10
N ALA A 75 5.91 2.44 17.10
CA ALA A 75 5.11 3.14 18.09
C ALA A 75 5.95 4.15 18.90
N GLY A 76 7.16 3.77 19.34
CA GLY A 76 8.07 4.67 20.03
C GLY A 76 8.55 5.84 19.16
N MET A 77 8.74 5.62 17.86
CA MET A 77 9.15 6.65 16.90
C MET A 77 8.01 7.59 16.49
N ALA A 78 6.77 7.08 16.42
CA ALA A 78 5.60 7.84 16.01
C ALA A 78 4.87 8.51 17.18
N GLY A 79 5.26 8.23 18.44
CA GLY A 79 4.54 8.71 19.62
C GLY A 79 3.12 8.17 19.75
N MET A 80 2.79 7.08 19.04
CA MET A 80 1.49 6.42 19.02
C MET A 80 1.65 4.95 18.66
N ASP A 81 0.74 4.08 19.11
CA ASP A 81 0.67 2.69 18.64
C ASP A 81 -0.22 2.60 17.37
N PRO A 82 0.35 2.37 16.18
CA PRO A 82 -0.44 2.32 14.94
C PRO A 82 -1.57 1.29 14.97
N ARG A 83 -1.44 0.24 15.80
CA ARG A 83 -2.44 -0.82 15.93
C ARG A 83 -3.70 -0.38 16.66
N LYS A 84 -3.63 0.72 17.43
CA LYS A 84 -4.72 1.20 18.29
C LYS A 84 -5.11 2.63 17.98
N ASP A 85 -4.10 3.46 17.75
CA ASP A 85 -4.22 4.90 17.73
C ASP A 85 -4.39 5.47 16.32
N LEU A 86 -4.04 4.71 15.25
CA LEU A 86 -4.25 5.12 13.88
C LEU A 86 -5.67 4.71 13.43
N HIS A 87 -6.50 5.69 13.11
CA HIS A 87 -7.90 5.48 12.72
C HIS A 87 -8.11 5.51 11.21
N GLY A 88 -7.43 6.39 10.49
CA GLY A 88 -7.59 6.46 9.04
C GLY A 88 -6.52 7.30 8.37
N ILE A 89 -6.31 7.01 7.09
CA ILE A 89 -5.41 7.76 6.21
C ILE A 89 -6.16 8.11 4.95
N THR A 90 -6.30 9.40 4.66
CA THR A 90 -6.88 9.88 3.40
C THR A 90 -5.78 10.58 2.61
N ALA A 91 -5.58 10.19 1.36
CA ALA A 91 -4.71 10.89 0.42
C ALA A 91 -5.54 11.39 -0.76
N TYR A 92 -5.26 12.59 -1.26
CA TYR A 92 -5.88 13.12 -2.47
C TYR A 92 -4.93 14.04 -3.22
N GLY A 93 -5.19 14.25 -4.51
CA GLY A 93 -4.44 15.16 -5.36
C GLY A 93 -5.33 16.05 -6.20
N LEU A 94 -4.87 17.27 -6.46
CA LEU A 94 -5.52 18.24 -7.35
C LEU A 94 -5.11 18.06 -8.81
N ASP A 95 -4.15 17.19 -9.06
CA ASP A 95 -3.66 16.74 -10.37
C ASP A 95 -3.36 15.24 -10.32
N THR A 96 -2.95 14.65 -11.44
CA THR A 96 -2.62 13.22 -11.53
C THR A 96 -1.22 12.87 -11.01
N ASP A 97 -0.38 13.87 -10.67
CA ASP A 97 0.93 13.59 -10.08
C ASP A 97 0.78 13.13 -8.62
N LYS A 98 1.01 11.84 -8.41
CA LYS A 98 1.00 11.23 -7.06
C LYS A 98 1.98 11.87 -6.08
N HIS A 99 2.94 12.65 -6.57
CA HIS A 99 3.89 13.37 -5.73
C HIS A 99 3.32 14.68 -5.19
N ASN A 100 2.22 15.17 -5.74
CA ASN A 100 1.50 16.36 -5.28
C ASN A 100 0.33 16.04 -4.35
N ALA A 101 0.37 14.88 -3.67
CA ALA A 101 -0.67 14.47 -2.75
C ALA A 101 -0.67 15.29 -1.46
N VAL A 102 -1.89 15.58 -0.99
CA VAL A 102 -2.19 15.92 0.40
C VAL A 102 -2.56 14.63 1.12
N VAL A 103 -2.01 14.44 2.32
CA VAL A 103 -2.29 13.27 3.17
C VAL A 103 -2.86 13.76 4.50
N ILE A 104 -4.06 13.30 4.83
CA ILE A 104 -4.72 13.55 6.11
C ILE A 104 -4.65 12.26 6.93
N VAL A 105 -4.09 12.34 8.11
CA VAL A 105 -3.95 11.22 9.04
C VAL A 105 -4.84 11.48 10.26
N ARG A 106 -5.74 10.55 10.56
CA ARG A 106 -6.53 10.53 11.79
C ARG A 106 -5.90 9.54 12.77
N ALA A 107 -5.32 10.07 13.85
CA ALA A 107 -4.64 9.24 14.83
C ALA A 107 -4.58 9.92 16.20
N LYS A 108 -4.69 9.14 17.27
CA LYS A 108 -4.38 9.62 18.63
C LYS A 108 -2.87 9.66 18.82
N ALA A 109 -2.25 10.76 18.40
CA ALA A 109 -0.81 10.95 18.50
C ALA A 109 -0.45 11.85 19.69
N ASN A 110 0.75 11.65 20.25
CA ASN A 110 1.30 12.58 21.21
C ASN A 110 1.83 13.82 20.46
N ARG A 111 0.99 14.85 20.37
CA ARG A 111 1.27 16.09 19.65
C ARG A 111 2.57 16.74 20.11
N GLU A 112 2.74 16.89 21.43
CA GLU A 112 3.94 17.53 22.01
C GLU A 112 5.23 16.78 21.65
N PHE A 113 5.15 15.44 21.68
CA PHE A 113 6.28 14.59 21.27
C PHE A 113 6.61 14.78 19.79
N LEU A 114 5.60 14.77 18.91
CA LEU A 114 5.78 14.92 17.46
C LEU A 114 6.29 16.32 17.10
N GLU A 115 5.76 17.38 17.70
CA GLU A 115 6.24 18.74 17.52
C GLU A 115 7.69 18.90 17.93
N LYS A 116 8.09 18.39 19.11
CA LYS A 116 9.49 18.36 19.56
C LYS A 116 10.42 17.60 18.63
N MET A 117 9.91 16.50 18.03
CA MET A 117 10.68 15.70 17.08
C MET A 117 10.89 16.46 15.77
N VAL A 118 9.83 17.09 15.24
CA VAL A 118 9.89 17.88 14.00
C VAL A 118 10.77 19.12 14.16
N GLN A 119 10.71 19.79 15.32
CA GLN A 119 11.58 20.96 15.62
C GLN A 119 13.07 20.62 15.60
N LYS A 120 13.44 19.34 15.84
CA LYS A 120 14.83 18.86 15.75
C LYS A 120 15.20 18.32 14.37
N ALA A 121 14.24 18.28 13.44
CA ALA A 121 14.48 17.79 12.09
C ALA A 121 15.34 18.76 11.28
N PRO A 122 16.08 18.27 10.27
CA PRO A 122 16.88 19.14 9.41
C PRO A 122 16.04 20.15 8.66
N ASP A 123 16.58 21.35 8.52
CA ASP A 123 15.96 22.48 7.78
C ASP A 123 14.56 22.83 8.30
N HIS A 124 14.32 22.60 9.61
CA HIS A 124 13.04 22.93 10.21
C HIS A 124 12.76 24.43 10.16
N ALA A 125 11.55 24.76 9.74
CA ALA A 125 10.97 26.10 9.82
C ALA A 125 9.49 25.98 10.17
N SER A 126 8.93 27.01 10.80
CA SER A 126 7.50 27.10 11.08
C SER A 126 6.88 28.35 10.47
N VAL A 127 5.64 28.24 10.03
CA VAL A 127 4.84 29.34 9.46
C VAL A 127 3.43 29.25 10.03
N GLU A 128 2.86 30.40 10.41
CA GLU A 128 1.48 30.48 10.88
C GLU A 128 0.50 30.60 9.71
N HIS A 129 -0.66 29.95 9.82
CA HIS A 129 -1.79 30.06 8.92
C HIS A 129 -3.10 29.95 9.70
N GLY A 130 -3.80 31.10 9.84
CA GLY A 130 -4.96 31.18 10.71
C GLY A 130 -4.59 30.80 12.14
N ARG A 131 -5.23 29.77 12.67
CA ARG A 131 -4.98 29.22 14.01
C ARG A 131 -3.98 28.07 14.03
N HIS A 132 -3.43 27.72 12.88
CA HIS A 132 -2.57 26.54 12.70
C HIS A 132 -1.11 26.94 12.52
N THR A 133 -0.22 26.15 13.12
CA THR A 133 1.22 26.24 12.89
C THR A 133 1.63 25.15 11.93
N LEU A 134 2.17 25.55 10.77
CA LEU A 134 2.76 24.63 9.80
C LEU A 134 4.24 24.43 10.11
N HIS A 135 4.68 23.19 10.08
CA HIS A 135 6.09 22.83 10.21
C HIS A 135 6.61 22.31 8.87
N ARG A 136 7.74 22.83 8.43
CA ARG A 136 8.47 22.35 7.25
C ARG A 136 9.80 21.78 7.69
N TRP A 137 10.18 20.63 7.11
CA TRP A 137 11.47 19.97 7.34
C TRP A 137 11.90 19.14 6.15
N THR A 138 13.19 18.74 6.14
CA THR A 138 13.74 17.83 5.14
C THR A 138 13.78 16.42 5.67
N HIS A 139 13.19 15.48 4.93
CA HIS A 139 13.17 14.07 5.33
C HIS A 139 14.49 13.38 4.98
N LYS A 140 15.17 12.77 5.99
CA LYS A 140 16.44 12.04 5.81
C LYS A 140 16.30 10.51 5.75
N GLY A 141 15.09 9.95 5.90
CA GLY A 141 14.90 8.55 6.25
C GLY A 141 15.10 7.54 5.10
N TRP A 142 14.41 7.66 4.01
CA TRP A 142 14.41 6.63 2.95
C TRP A 142 15.15 7.12 1.72
N LYS A 143 16.02 6.28 1.14
CA LYS A 143 16.86 6.64 -0.02
C LYS A 143 16.11 7.31 -1.18
N ARG A 144 14.82 6.98 -1.40
CA ARG A 144 13.98 7.57 -2.46
C ARG A 144 13.35 8.92 -2.12
N SER A 145 13.25 9.29 -0.85
CA SER A 145 12.67 10.56 -0.38
C SER A 145 13.69 11.46 0.30
N GLN A 146 14.97 11.07 0.29
CA GLN A 146 16.04 11.80 0.92
C GLN A 146 16.20 13.19 0.29
N GLY A 147 16.15 14.23 1.11
CA GLY A 147 16.25 15.62 0.65
C GLY A 147 14.95 16.25 0.14
N GLN A 148 13.82 15.51 0.15
CA GLN A 148 12.54 16.10 -0.23
C GLN A 148 11.92 16.87 0.95
N PRO A 149 11.38 18.08 0.71
CA PRO A 149 10.68 18.82 1.73
C PRO A 149 9.36 18.11 2.10
N VAL A 150 9.02 18.15 3.37
CA VAL A 150 7.73 17.76 3.93
C VAL A 150 7.20 18.93 4.71
N VAL A 151 5.92 19.23 4.54
CA VAL A 151 5.19 20.19 5.34
C VAL A 151 4.07 19.47 6.06
N GLY A 152 3.92 19.71 7.35
CA GLY A 152 2.85 19.12 8.14
C GLY A 152 2.29 20.10 9.15
N ALA A 153 1.03 19.90 9.51
CA ALA A 153 0.34 20.67 10.54
C ALA A 153 -0.62 19.78 11.32
N PHE A 154 -0.87 20.10 12.58
CA PHE A 154 -2.00 19.58 13.31
C PHE A 154 -3.23 20.47 13.03
N PHE A 155 -4.28 19.88 12.47
CA PHE A 155 -5.60 20.51 12.38
C PHE A 155 -6.29 20.46 13.74
N ARG A 156 -6.29 19.29 14.37
CA ARG A 156 -6.73 19.00 15.75
C ARG A 156 -5.76 17.99 16.36
N ASP A 157 -5.95 17.67 17.64
CA ASP A 157 -5.06 16.73 18.34
C ASP A 157 -5.06 15.33 17.72
N ASP A 158 -6.16 14.96 17.03
CA ASP A 158 -6.36 13.67 16.38
C ASP A 158 -6.28 13.72 14.84
N VAL A 159 -6.02 14.90 14.24
CA VAL A 159 -5.97 15.07 12.78
C VAL A 159 -4.72 15.85 12.37
N MET A 160 -3.91 15.20 11.54
CA MET A 160 -2.69 15.77 10.98
C MET A 160 -2.80 15.86 9.46
N VAL A 161 -2.25 16.92 8.89
CA VAL A 161 -2.19 17.15 7.43
C VAL A 161 -0.75 17.21 7.00
N PHE A 162 -0.42 16.51 5.90
CA PHE A 162 0.92 16.51 5.32
C PHE A 162 0.85 16.73 3.81
N ALA A 163 1.82 17.49 3.28
CA ALA A 163 2.04 17.63 1.84
C ALA A 163 3.50 18.01 1.56
N ARG A 164 3.83 18.28 0.30
CA ARG A 164 5.17 18.73 -0.09
C ARG A 164 5.37 20.23 0.02
N THR A 165 4.31 21.00 -0.08
CA THR A 165 4.35 22.45 -0.09
C THR A 165 3.44 23.06 0.97
N GLU A 166 3.81 24.25 1.45
CA GLU A 166 2.99 25.03 2.36
C GLU A 166 1.62 25.37 1.77
N ALA A 167 1.59 25.69 0.47
CA ALA A 167 0.35 26.04 -0.22
C ALA A 167 -0.67 24.87 -0.19
N GLN A 168 -0.20 23.62 -0.37
CA GLN A 168 -1.07 22.45 -0.30
C GLN A 168 -1.61 22.22 1.12
N VAL A 169 -0.76 22.37 2.16
CA VAL A 169 -1.20 22.20 3.56
C VAL A 169 -2.17 23.30 3.94
N LYS A 170 -1.91 24.58 3.58
CA LYS A 170 -2.81 25.71 3.81
C LYS A 170 -4.18 25.48 3.19
N ALA A 171 -4.21 25.12 1.89
CA ALA A 171 -5.46 24.80 1.20
C ALA A 171 -6.24 23.65 1.84
N ALA A 172 -5.54 22.62 2.33
CA ALA A 172 -6.18 21.51 3.03
C ALA A 172 -6.74 21.91 4.41
N LEU A 173 -6.03 22.78 5.13
CA LEU A 173 -6.52 23.34 6.41
C LEU A 173 -7.74 24.23 6.20
N ASP A 174 -7.75 25.08 5.14
CA ASP A 174 -8.91 25.90 4.78
C ASP A 174 -10.16 25.05 4.49
N VAL A 175 -9.97 23.88 3.84
CA VAL A 175 -11.06 22.92 3.63
C VAL A 175 -11.55 22.31 4.96
N LEU A 176 -10.63 21.92 5.83
CA LEU A 176 -10.96 21.33 7.13
C LEU A 176 -11.60 22.35 8.11
N ASP A 177 -11.24 23.62 8.00
CA ASP A 177 -11.85 24.72 8.76
C ASP A 177 -13.23 25.12 8.22
N GLY A 178 -13.57 24.70 6.98
CA GLY A 178 -14.80 25.06 6.30
C GLY A 178 -14.72 26.38 5.52
N ASP A 179 -13.53 26.98 5.44
CA ASP A 179 -13.28 28.23 4.69
C ASP A 179 -13.20 27.97 3.18
N ALA A 180 -12.88 26.73 2.79
CA ALA A 180 -12.90 26.26 1.41
C ALA A 180 -13.81 25.03 1.24
N ALA A 181 -14.36 24.85 0.04
CA ALA A 181 -15.31 23.78 -0.24
C ALA A 181 -14.64 22.41 -0.31
N GLY A 182 -15.20 21.45 0.40
CA GLY A 182 -14.89 20.02 0.26
C GLY A 182 -15.61 19.37 -0.93
N THR A 183 -15.22 18.15 -1.27
CA THR A 183 -15.87 17.35 -2.32
C THR A 183 -17.31 16.97 -1.95
N GLY A 184 -17.60 16.74 -0.68
CA GLY A 184 -18.94 16.52 -0.16
C GLY A 184 -19.81 15.58 -1.01
N THR A 185 -21.05 15.98 -1.29
CA THR A 185 -22.00 15.22 -2.09
C THR A 185 -22.01 15.61 -3.58
N GLY A 186 -21.26 16.61 -4.02
CA GLY A 186 -21.42 17.24 -5.34
C GLY A 186 -20.23 17.18 -6.30
N GLY A 187 -19.10 16.62 -5.92
CA GLY A 187 -17.91 16.56 -6.77
C GLY A 187 -17.78 15.26 -7.58
N PRO A 188 -16.82 15.18 -8.52
CA PRO A 188 -16.60 13.99 -9.33
C PRO A 188 -16.18 12.79 -8.48
N LEU A 189 -15.63 13.01 -7.29
CA LEU A 189 -15.27 11.97 -6.32
C LEU A 189 -16.39 11.68 -5.30
N ALA A 190 -17.51 12.42 -5.37
CA ALA A 190 -18.64 12.22 -4.48
C ALA A 190 -19.31 10.86 -4.62
N GLY A 191 -20.10 10.47 -3.64
CA GLY A 191 -20.90 9.25 -3.66
C GLY A 191 -20.81 8.48 -2.35
N ARG A 192 -21.77 7.59 -2.15
CA ARG A 192 -21.85 6.79 -0.92
C ARG A 192 -20.65 5.85 -0.80
N VAL A 193 -20.23 5.64 0.42
CA VAL A 193 -19.25 4.61 0.81
C VAL A 193 -20.00 3.49 1.52
N ARG A 194 -19.71 2.25 1.15
CA ARG A 194 -20.32 1.07 1.78
C ARG A 194 -19.74 0.93 3.21
N PRO A 195 -20.58 0.65 4.23
CA PRO A 195 -20.09 0.34 5.56
C PRO A 195 -19.06 -0.80 5.53
N GLY A 196 -18.07 -0.74 6.42
CA GLY A 196 -17.00 -1.74 6.48
C GLY A 196 -15.99 -1.66 5.34
N SER A 197 -15.99 -0.56 4.56
CA SER A 197 -14.94 -0.35 3.54
C SER A 197 -13.60 -0.11 4.21
N ILE A 198 -12.66 -1.02 4.00
CA ILE A 198 -11.26 -0.91 4.43
C ILE A 198 -10.51 0.06 3.51
N LEU A 199 -10.71 -0.09 2.20
CA LEU A 199 -10.09 0.76 1.19
C LEU A 199 -11.16 1.35 0.28
N VAL A 200 -11.08 2.66 0.08
CA VAL A 200 -11.84 3.39 -0.93
C VAL A 200 -10.85 4.14 -1.81
N ALA A 201 -10.93 3.96 -3.13
CA ALA A 201 -10.13 4.71 -4.08
C ALA A 201 -11.02 5.23 -5.21
N ARG A 202 -10.86 6.48 -5.59
CA ARG A 202 -11.62 7.14 -6.64
C ARG A 202 -10.70 8.04 -7.45
N ALA A 203 -10.87 8.03 -8.75
CA ALA A 203 -10.21 8.98 -9.64
C ALA A 203 -11.23 9.47 -10.68
N ALA A 204 -11.33 10.77 -10.82
CA ALA A 204 -12.10 11.42 -11.89
C ALA A 204 -11.31 11.45 -13.20
N GLU A 205 -9.97 11.41 -13.06
CA GLU A 205 -9.02 11.36 -14.17
C GLU A 205 -7.97 10.29 -13.89
N VAL A 206 -7.61 9.53 -14.92
CA VAL A 206 -6.55 8.53 -14.83
C VAL A 206 -5.25 9.12 -15.37
N ASP A 207 -4.17 8.92 -14.63
CA ASP A 207 -2.82 9.32 -15.06
C ASP A 207 -2.51 8.68 -16.44
N PRO A 208 -2.26 9.48 -17.49
CA PRO A 208 -1.95 8.99 -18.84
C PRO A 208 -0.66 8.16 -18.86
N ASP A 209 0.26 8.42 -17.93
CA ASP A 209 1.55 7.72 -17.83
C ASP A 209 1.45 6.43 -16.97
N THR A 210 0.25 6.05 -16.54
CA THR A 210 0.05 4.80 -15.78
C THR A 210 0.60 3.60 -16.55
N LYS A 211 1.30 2.71 -15.83
CA LYS A 211 1.84 1.47 -16.43
C LYS A 211 0.80 0.34 -16.51
N CYS A 212 -0.38 0.53 -15.93
CA CYS A 212 -1.45 -0.46 -15.95
C CYS A 212 -2.21 -0.37 -17.30
N PRO A 213 -2.15 -1.39 -18.16
CA PRO A 213 -2.82 -1.36 -19.48
C PRO A 213 -4.32 -1.10 -19.39
N VAL A 214 -4.99 -1.68 -18.39
CA VAL A 214 -6.43 -1.48 -18.15
C VAL A 214 -6.72 -0.03 -17.81
N LEU A 215 -5.96 0.58 -16.89
CA LEU A 215 -6.16 1.96 -16.48
C LEU A 215 -5.83 2.96 -17.60
N LYS A 216 -4.91 2.64 -18.51
CA LYS A 216 -4.64 3.49 -19.69
C LYS A 216 -5.88 3.69 -20.58
N GLN A 217 -6.78 2.74 -20.61
CA GLN A 217 -8.03 2.82 -21.35
C GLN A 217 -9.17 3.41 -20.52
N GLY A 218 -8.91 3.71 -19.23
CA GLY A 218 -9.89 4.33 -18.33
C GLY A 218 -9.91 5.85 -18.44
N ARG A 219 -11.09 6.44 -18.21
CA ARG A 219 -11.26 7.86 -17.92
C ARG A 219 -11.33 8.12 -16.43
N SER A 220 -12.12 7.32 -15.74
CA SER A 220 -12.31 7.44 -14.29
C SER A 220 -12.48 6.05 -13.67
N PHE A 221 -12.27 5.97 -12.35
CA PHE A 221 -12.60 4.75 -11.62
C PHE A 221 -13.06 5.02 -10.19
N ARG A 222 -13.80 4.08 -9.65
CA ARG A 222 -14.18 3.98 -8.24
C ARG A 222 -13.99 2.55 -7.77
N VAL A 223 -13.29 2.38 -6.65
CA VAL A 223 -13.06 1.08 -6.04
C VAL A 223 -13.37 1.17 -4.55
N ALA A 224 -14.04 0.17 -4.02
CA ALA A 224 -14.21 -0.06 -2.60
C ALA A 224 -14.06 -1.53 -2.30
N MET A 225 -13.34 -1.85 -1.23
CA MET A 225 -13.20 -3.20 -0.72
C MET A 225 -13.20 -3.20 0.81
N GLY A 226 -13.72 -4.27 1.40
CA GLY A 226 -13.80 -4.38 2.84
C GLY A 226 -14.56 -5.60 3.31
N GLU A 227 -15.00 -5.55 4.56
CA GLU A 227 -15.78 -6.58 5.23
C GLU A 227 -16.91 -5.93 6.03
N HIS A 228 -18.11 -6.44 5.90
CA HIS A 228 -19.29 -5.97 6.64
C HIS A 228 -20.20 -7.14 6.96
N GLU A 229 -20.60 -7.27 8.22
CA GLU A 229 -21.49 -8.34 8.69
C GLU A 229 -21.00 -9.75 8.28
N GLY A 230 -19.69 -10.00 8.38
CA GLY A 230 -19.10 -11.28 8.04
C GLY A 230 -19.00 -11.57 6.53
N GLN A 231 -19.29 -10.58 5.68
CA GLN A 231 -19.14 -10.67 4.24
C GLN A 231 -17.99 -9.77 3.76
N SER A 232 -16.98 -10.36 3.13
CA SER A 232 -15.99 -9.60 2.37
C SER A 232 -16.59 -9.15 1.06
N PHE A 233 -16.26 -7.95 0.62
CA PHE A 233 -16.74 -7.41 -0.64
C PHE A 233 -15.66 -6.67 -1.43
N TYR A 234 -15.83 -6.65 -2.74
CA TYR A 234 -15.11 -5.80 -3.67
C TYR A 234 -16.09 -5.17 -4.66
N ARG A 235 -15.95 -3.89 -4.89
CA ARG A 235 -16.75 -3.14 -5.86
C ARG A 235 -15.81 -2.27 -6.68
N ALA A 236 -15.91 -2.37 -8.00
CA ALA A 236 -15.24 -1.45 -8.90
C ALA A 236 -16.20 -0.97 -9.97
N ARG A 237 -16.09 0.30 -10.30
CA ARG A 237 -16.67 0.91 -11.48
C ARG A 237 -15.55 1.59 -12.26
N LEU A 238 -15.43 1.26 -13.52
CA LEU A 238 -14.43 1.78 -14.43
C LEU A 238 -15.18 2.44 -15.58
N ASP A 239 -15.04 3.74 -15.77
CA ASP A 239 -15.54 4.43 -16.93
C ASP A 239 -14.41 4.49 -17.96
N MET A 240 -14.60 3.81 -19.07
CA MET A 240 -13.59 3.56 -20.10
C MET A 240 -13.68 4.58 -21.24
N LYS A 241 -12.68 4.62 -22.11
CA LYS A 241 -12.64 5.52 -23.27
C LYS A 241 -13.53 5.06 -24.41
N SER A 242 -13.95 3.80 -24.42
CA SER A 242 -14.86 3.20 -25.44
C SER A 242 -15.55 1.95 -24.88
N ASP A 243 -16.65 1.54 -25.54
CA ASP A 243 -17.34 0.30 -25.25
C ASP A 243 -16.40 -0.91 -25.41
N ASN A 244 -15.60 -0.95 -26.47
CA ASN A 244 -14.61 -2.01 -26.68
C ASN A 244 -13.62 -2.11 -25.52
N ALA A 245 -13.18 -0.98 -24.96
CA ALA A 245 -12.27 -1.01 -23.80
C ALA A 245 -12.97 -1.55 -22.54
N ALA A 246 -14.26 -1.28 -22.37
CA ALA A 246 -15.05 -1.87 -21.28
C ALA A 246 -15.18 -3.40 -21.43
N ASP A 247 -15.47 -3.86 -22.65
CA ASP A 247 -15.56 -5.30 -22.98
C ASP A 247 -14.19 -6.00 -22.80
N GLU A 248 -13.08 -5.36 -23.16
CA GLU A 248 -11.73 -5.89 -22.91
C GLU A 248 -11.46 -6.09 -21.42
N VAL A 249 -11.87 -5.15 -20.56
CA VAL A 249 -11.76 -5.31 -19.11
C VAL A 249 -12.58 -6.49 -18.63
N GLN A 250 -13.83 -6.63 -19.11
CA GLN A 250 -14.67 -7.78 -18.78
C GLN A 250 -13.99 -9.09 -19.18
N ASN A 251 -13.45 -9.17 -20.39
CA ASN A 251 -12.74 -10.36 -20.88
C ASN A 251 -11.50 -10.69 -20.03
N VAL A 252 -10.73 -9.69 -19.60
CA VAL A 252 -9.58 -9.88 -18.71
C VAL A 252 -10.03 -10.48 -17.38
N VAL A 253 -11.09 -9.95 -16.76
CA VAL A 253 -11.60 -10.45 -15.48
C VAL A 253 -12.16 -11.87 -15.64
N GLN A 254 -12.91 -12.16 -16.70
CA GLN A 254 -13.43 -13.49 -17.00
C GLN A 254 -12.31 -14.50 -17.30
N GLY A 255 -11.27 -14.07 -18.01
CA GLY A 255 -10.08 -14.86 -18.27
C GLY A 255 -9.33 -15.21 -16.98
N PHE A 256 -9.19 -14.25 -16.06
CA PHE A 256 -8.63 -14.50 -14.73
C PHE A 256 -9.49 -15.50 -13.94
N ALA A 257 -10.81 -15.32 -13.93
CA ALA A 257 -11.74 -16.25 -13.30
C ALA A 257 -11.62 -17.67 -13.87
N SER A 258 -11.43 -17.79 -15.18
CA SER A 258 -11.22 -19.08 -15.87
C SER A 258 -9.89 -19.73 -15.47
N MET A 259 -8.81 -18.95 -15.35
CA MET A 259 -7.52 -19.46 -14.83
C MET A 259 -7.63 -19.98 -13.39
N VAL A 260 -8.39 -19.26 -12.54
CA VAL A 260 -8.66 -19.72 -11.17
C VAL A 260 -9.41 -21.05 -11.17
N ARG A 261 -10.45 -21.19 -12.03
CA ARG A 261 -11.18 -22.47 -12.18
C ARG A 261 -10.28 -23.60 -12.66
N LEU A 262 -9.42 -23.37 -13.63
CA LEU A 262 -8.46 -24.37 -14.11
C LEU A 262 -7.44 -24.78 -13.04
N ARG A 263 -7.03 -23.86 -12.19
CA ARG A 263 -5.98 -24.10 -11.19
C ARG A 263 -6.51 -24.71 -9.90
N TRP A 264 -7.72 -24.34 -9.49
CA TRP A 264 -8.34 -24.71 -8.23
C TRP A 264 -9.76 -25.25 -8.39
N GLY A 265 -10.10 -25.81 -9.57
CA GLY A 265 -11.44 -26.32 -9.84
C GLY A 265 -11.91 -27.43 -8.89
N ASP A 266 -10.96 -28.21 -8.35
CA ASP A 266 -11.24 -29.26 -7.37
C ASP A 266 -11.41 -28.73 -5.93
N GLU A 267 -11.10 -27.44 -5.69
CA GLU A 267 -11.23 -26.78 -4.39
C GLU A 267 -12.58 -26.09 -4.24
N ALA A 268 -13.54 -26.75 -3.57
CA ALA A 268 -14.90 -26.25 -3.40
C ALA A 268 -14.94 -24.82 -2.78
N ALA A 269 -14.02 -24.50 -1.85
CA ALA A 269 -13.92 -23.18 -1.24
C ALA A 269 -13.56 -22.10 -2.27
N ALA A 270 -12.57 -22.36 -3.14
CA ALA A 270 -12.18 -21.44 -4.20
C ALA A 270 -13.30 -21.22 -5.22
N MET A 271 -14.03 -22.29 -5.58
CA MET A 271 -15.18 -22.19 -6.48
C MET A 271 -16.33 -21.38 -5.87
N LYS A 272 -16.59 -21.56 -4.57
CA LYS A 272 -17.59 -20.76 -3.85
C LYS A 272 -17.23 -19.28 -3.81
N LEU A 273 -15.96 -18.92 -3.63
CA LEU A 273 -15.52 -17.52 -3.70
C LEU A 273 -15.69 -16.95 -5.11
N LEU A 274 -15.36 -17.75 -6.12
CA LEU A 274 -15.46 -17.32 -7.52
C LEU A 274 -16.91 -17.13 -7.99
N SER A 275 -17.87 -17.84 -7.39
CA SER A 275 -19.28 -17.70 -7.72
C SER A 275 -19.88 -16.35 -7.31
N GLY A 276 -19.24 -15.63 -6.38
CA GLY A 276 -19.63 -14.28 -5.98
C GLY A 276 -19.12 -13.17 -6.89
N LEU A 277 -18.35 -13.52 -7.96
CA LEU A 277 -17.82 -12.54 -8.90
C LEU A 277 -18.82 -12.29 -10.02
N GLU A 278 -19.24 -11.04 -10.15
CA GLU A 278 -20.08 -10.53 -11.22
C GLU A 278 -19.35 -9.42 -11.97
N VAL A 279 -19.42 -9.44 -13.29
CA VAL A 279 -18.88 -8.41 -14.17
C VAL A 279 -19.93 -8.04 -15.20
N ASP A 280 -20.30 -6.78 -15.22
CA ASP A 280 -21.31 -6.24 -16.14
C ASP A 280 -20.74 -5.03 -16.90
N THR A 281 -21.02 -4.94 -18.19
CA THR A 281 -20.66 -3.81 -19.02
C THR A 281 -21.91 -3.12 -19.55
N ARG A 282 -21.93 -1.79 -19.53
CA ARG A 282 -23.00 -0.95 -20.08
C ARG A 282 -22.39 0.23 -20.81
N GLY A 283 -22.30 0.11 -22.12
CA GLY A 283 -21.57 1.07 -22.94
C GLY A 283 -20.12 1.16 -22.44
N GLU A 284 -19.63 2.34 -22.24
CA GLU A 284 -18.27 2.61 -21.80
C GLU A 284 -17.99 2.29 -20.31
N THR A 285 -18.96 1.79 -19.53
CA THR A 285 -18.78 1.48 -18.11
C THR A 285 -18.68 -0.02 -17.89
N CYS A 286 -17.59 -0.44 -17.21
CA CYS A 286 -17.44 -1.79 -16.66
C CYS A 286 -17.65 -1.75 -15.13
N MET A 287 -18.53 -2.59 -14.62
CA MET A 287 -18.80 -2.78 -13.20
C MET A 287 -18.37 -4.17 -12.77
N ILE A 288 -17.61 -4.23 -11.69
CA ILE A 288 -17.15 -5.48 -11.09
C ILE A 288 -17.66 -5.51 -9.65
N SER A 289 -18.39 -6.55 -9.32
CA SER A 289 -18.83 -6.82 -7.96
C SER A 289 -18.41 -8.21 -7.53
N TRP A 290 -18.04 -8.32 -6.27
CA TRP A 290 -17.72 -9.59 -5.66
C TRP A 290 -18.10 -9.55 -4.17
N ASP A 291 -18.79 -10.61 -3.72
CA ASP A 291 -19.13 -10.82 -2.33
C ASP A 291 -18.83 -12.27 -1.96
N ALA A 292 -18.30 -12.47 -0.76
CA ALA A 292 -18.04 -13.80 -0.24
C ALA A 292 -18.03 -13.81 1.29
N PRO A 293 -18.41 -14.92 1.94
CA PRO A 293 -18.22 -15.06 3.39
C PRO A 293 -16.75 -14.88 3.77
N ALA A 294 -16.49 -14.04 4.76
CA ALA A 294 -15.13 -13.69 5.19
C ALA A 294 -14.32 -14.92 5.64
N GLU A 295 -14.96 -15.88 6.31
CA GLU A 295 -14.34 -17.16 6.68
C GLU A 295 -13.82 -17.93 5.46
N GLY A 296 -14.65 -18.05 4.42
CA GLY A 296 -14.25 -18.71 3.18
C GLY A 296 -13.12 -17.97 2.44
N VAL A 297 -13.07 -16.64 2.54
CA VAL A 297 -11.96 -15.84 2.01
C VAL A 297 -10.67 -16.20 2.72
N TRP A 298 -10.70 -16.28 4.05
CA TRP A 298 -9.53 -16.61 4.83
C TRP A 298 -9.00 -18.01 4.50
N ASP A 299 -9.87 -19.01 4.41
CA ASP A 299 -9.48 -20.39 4.07
C ASP A 299 -8.68 -20.47 2.76
N VAL A 300 -9.10 -19.71 1.75
CA VAL A 300 -8.39 -19.67 0.46
C VAL A 300 -7.10 -18.88 0.56
N VAL A 301 -7.09 -17.76 1.26
CA VAL A 301 -5.88 -16.95 1.50
C VAL A 301 -4.83 -17.75 2.25
N GLU A 302 -5.22 -18.48 3.29
CA GLU A 302 -4.31 -19.31 4.09
C GLU A 302 -3.70 -20.44 3.25
N LYS A 303 -4.53 -21.19 2.51
CA LYS A 303 -4.05 -22.23 1.60
C LYS A 303 -3.10 -21.69 0.52
N ALA A 304 -3.43 -20.54 -0.07
CA ALA A 304 -2.58 -19.90 -1.06
C ALA A 304 -1.23 -19.47 -0.48
N ALA A 305 -1.23 -18.92 0.74
CA ALA A 305 -0.03 -18.54 1.46
C ALA A 305 0.84 -19.76 1.78
N ASP A 306 0.25 -20.87 2.26
CA ASP A 306 0.96 -22.12 2.52
C ASP A 306 1.61 -22.69 1.24
N ALA A 307 0.89 -22.67 0.14
CA ALA A 307 1.40 -23.13 -1.15
C ALA A 307 2.54 -22.26 -1.67
N TRP A 308 2.47 -20.94 -1.42
CA TRP A 308 3.54 -20.01 -1.78
C TRP A 308 4.80 -20.23 -0.93
N GLU A 309 4.65 -20.38 0.38
CA GLU A 309 5.76 -20.68 1.29
C GLU A 309 6.46 -21.98 0.95
N LYS A 310 5.70 -23.05 0.68
CA LYS A 310 6.27 -24.35 0.24
C LYS A 310 7.12 -24.16 -1.01
N ARG A 311 6.62 -23.40 -2.01
CA ARG A 311 7.38 -23.12 -3.24
C ARG A 311 8.62 -22.27 -2.97
N GLN A 312 8.54 -21.27 -2.11
CA GLN A 312 9.68 -20.42 -1.77
C GLN A 312 10.76 -21.20 -1.03
N ARG A 313 10.39 -22.08 -0.07
CA ARG A 313 11.33 -22.99 0.60
C ARG A 313 11.99 -23.95 -0.38
N GLN A 314 11.24 -24.51 -1.33
CA GLN A 314 11.78 -25.38 -2.37
C GLN A 314 12.74 -24.62 -3.29
N TRP A 315 12.40 -23.41 -3.69
CA TRP A 315 13.25 -22.57 -4.54
C TRP A 315 14.54 -22.14 -3.82
N ASN A 316 14.46 -21.79 -2.55
CA ASN A 316 15.62 -21.48 -1.74
C ASN A 316 16.54 -22.70 -1.55
N ARG A 317 15.98 -23.90 -1.41
CA ARG A 317 16.77 -25.15 -1.39
C ARG A 317 17.47 -25.39 -2.72
N MET A 318 16.79 -25.17 -3.84
CA MET A 318 17.41 -25.31 -5.17
C MET A 318 18.50 -24.25 -5.43
N ARG A 319 18.33 -23.03 -4.92
CA ARG A 319 19.34 -21.98 -4.97
C ARG A 319 20.48 -22.19 -3.98
N GLY A 320 20.19 -22.66 -2.78
CA GLY A 320 21.19 -22.98 -1.75
C GLY A 320 22.05 -24.19 -2.11
N GLY A 321 21.53 -25.11 -2.93
CA GLY A 321 22.33 -26.22 -3.49
C GLY A 321 23.31 -25.78 -4.59
N ARG A 322 23.21 -24.53 -5.07
CA ARG A 322 24.24 -23.87 -5.91
C ARG A 322 25.02 -22.84 -5.08
N GLY A 323 25.22 -23.11 -3.81
CA GLY A 323 26.04 -22.28 -2.96
C GLY A 323 27.46 -22.23 -3.50
N GLY A 324 27.77 -21.19 -4.23
CA GLY A 324 29.15 -20.84 -4.51
C GLY A 324 29.87 -20.69 -3.18
N CYS A 325 31.02 -21.27 -3.03
CA CYS A 325 31.87 -21.11 -1.86
C CYS A 325 32.23 -19.63 -1.74
N GLU A 326 31.82 -18.95 -0.68
CA GLU A 326 32.19 -17.54 -0.42
C GLU A 326 33.68 -17.27 -0.55
N HIS A 327 34.51 -18.33 -0.40
CA HIS A 327 35.97 -18.26 -0.46
C HIS A 327 36.56 -18.39 -1.86
N CYS A 328 35.87 -19.06 -2.81
CA CYS A 328 36.44 -19.29 -4.14
C CYS A 328 35.71 -18.57 -5.28
N GLY A 329 34.58 -17.91 -5.03
CA GLY A 329 33.83 -17.08 -6.00
C GLY A 329 33.41 -17.83 -7.27
N ARG A 330 33.40 -19.19 -7.26
CA ARG A 330 33.00 -20.03 -8.41
C ARG A 330 31.76 -20.83 -8.11
N ASP A 331 30.78 -20.72 -8.97
CA ASP A 331 29.60 -21.58 -8.98
C ASP A 331 30.01 -23.00 -9.41
N GLY A 332 29.66 -24.01 -8.59
CA GLY A 332 29.85 -25.41 -8.95
C GLY A 332 31.21 -26.02 -8.62
N CYS A 333 31.82 -25.65 -7.51
CA CYS A 333 33.05 -26.32 -7.03
C CYS A 333 32.70 -27.65 -6.37
N ASP A 334 32.98 -28.78 -7.03
CA ASP A 334 32.68 -30.15 -6.56
C ASP A 334 33.30 -30.48 -5.18
N GLY A 335 34.38 -29.79 -4.80
CA GLY A 335 35.02 -29.96 -3.50
C GLY A 335 34.32 -29.34 -2.31
N CYS A 336 33.36 -28.40 -2.54
CA CYS A 336 32.60 -27.74 -1.49
C CYS A 336 31.37 -28.54 -1.03
N ALA A 337 30.89 -29.48 -1.82
CA ALA A 337 29.78 -30.36 -1.48
C ALA A 337 30.15 -31.33 -0.32
N GLU A 338 31.44 -31.60 -0.14
CA GLU A 338 31.97 -32.51 0.91
C GLU A 338 32.60 -31.77 2.11
N GLY A 339 32.42 -30.44 2.20
CA GLY A 339 32.95 -29.61 3.32
C GLY A 339 34.47 -29.40 3.27
N ARG A 340 35.12 -29.66 2.14
CA ARG A 340 36.56 -29.48 1.94
C ARG A 340 36.81 -28.45 0.83
N CYS A 341 37.16 -27.22 1.19
CA CYS A 341 37.58 -26.19 0.23
C CYS A 341 39.07 -26.41 -0.14
N PRO A 342 39.39 -26.63 -1.41
CA PRO A 342 40.78 -26.89 -1.87
C PRO A 342 41.71 -25.67 -1.64
N LEU A 343 41.16 -24.49 -1.34
CA LEU A 343 41.95 -23.24 -1.17
C LEU A 343 42.27 -22.91 0.30
N GLN A 344 41.82 -23.72 1.26
CA GLN A 344 42.11 -23.48 2.69
C GLN A 344 43.57 -23.81 3.11
N GLY A 345 44.43 -24.25 2.17
CA GLY A 345 45.78 -24.71 2.44
C GLY A 345 46.92 -23.89 1.87
N LYS A 346 46.68 -22.76 1.20
CA LYS A 346 47.78 -21.94 0.63
C LYS A 346 47.64 -20.48 1.08
N GLY A 347 48.19 -20.18 2.26
CA GLY A 347 48.57 -18.84 2.63
C GLY A 347 49.73 -18.40 1.73
N GLY A 348 49.51 -17.49 0.79
CA GLY A 348 50.48 -16.92 -0.11
C GLY A 348 50.12 -15.47 -0.35
N SER A 349 50.95 -14.59 0.18
CA SER A 349 51.02 -13.14 -0.12
C SER A 349 51.12 -12.87 -1.60
N GLY A 350 50.27 -12.00 -2.15
CA GLY A 350 50.39 -11.60 -3.55
C GLY A 350 49.47 -10.48 -3.94
N GLN A 351 49.95 -9.27 -3.76
CA GLN A 351 49.83 -8.05 -4.56
C GLN A 351 48.53 -7.81 -5.40
N ASP A 352 47.90 -6.77 -4.97
CA ASP A 352 47.05 -5.83 -5.66
C ASP A 352 47.60 -5.48 -7.09
N LYS A 353 46.79 -5.64 -8.12
CA LYS A 353 46.91 -4.92 -9.39
C LYS A 353 45.61 -4.88 -10.16
N ASP A 354 45.15 -3.69 -10.38
CA ASP A 354 44.40 -3.16 -11.50
C ASP A 354 43.21 -3.99 -12.07
N ARG A 355 42.00 -3.58 -11.78
CA ARG A 355 40.88 -3.75 -12.71
C ARG A 355 40.21 -2.43 -13.00
N GLY A 356 40.48 -2.02 -14.22
CA GLY A 356 39.99 -0.83 -14.87
C GLY A 356 38.48 -0.77 -14.99
N ALA A 357 38.03 0.43 -15.07
CA ALA A 357 36.70 0.88 -15.39
C ALA A 357 36.13 0.19 -16.63
N LEU A 358 34.95 -0.36 -16.54
CA LEU A 358 34.09 -0.63 -17.68
C LEU A 358 32.96 0.40 -17.68
N ARG A 359 32.88 1.06 -18.81
CA ARG A 359 31.96 2.12 -19.17
C ARG A 359 30.52 1.60 -19.19
N ASP A 360 29.64 2.38 -18.57
CA ASP A 360 28.22 2.40 -18.90
C ASP A 360 28.05 3.13 -20.22
N ASP A 361 27.66 2.38 -21.26
CA ASP A 361 26.95 2.90 -22.43
C ASP A 361 26.23 1.72 -23.10
N GLU A 362 24.96 1.97 -23.47
CA GLU A 362 24.04 1.16 -24.28
C GLU A 362 23.19 0.06 -23.52
N PHE A 363 22.00 0.40 -23.21
CA PHE A 363 20.64 0.01 -23.68
C PHE A 363 19.57 0.59 -22.76
#